data_74558ced28e765fab509fa1e957b0479
#
_entry.id   74558ced28e765fab509fa1e957b0479
#
_cell.length_a   1.000
_cell.length_b   1.000
_cell.length_c   1.000
_cell.angle_alpha   90.00
_cell.angle_beta   90.00
_cell.angle_gamma   90.00
#
_symmetry.space_group_name_H-M   'P 1'
#
loop_
_entity.id
_entity.type
_entity.pdbx_description
1 polymer ?
#
loop_
_entity_poly.entity_id
_entity_poly.type
_entity_poly.pdbx_seq_one_letter_code
_entity_poly.pdbx_strand_id
1 'polypeptide(L)'
;QWYFTFLRGYKFNPAEVHIEQAPDGQLAISIRGKWYSTIMWEMPVLSIVSELMHLHRGDLERYDAAVEYERAVDKARQILRGGLILGDMGTRRRLSFVHHDNVIRAMKATADAGGEQVDGVFVPWKGRIVGTSNVYLAMKYGLVPMGTMSHQIIEFEENVSGIFECNFNVMRKFSDVYD
;
A
#
# COMPACT_ATOMS: atom_id res chain seq x y z
N GLN A 1 8.84 -0.64 -20.53
CA GLN A 1 10.12 -1.39 -20.44
C GLN A 1 11.19 -0.70 -19.61
N TRP A 2 11.45 0.64 -19.79
CA TRP A 2 12.48 1.37 -19.07
C TRP A 2 12.33 1.35 -17.54
N TYR A 3 11.10 1.41 -17.03
CA TYR A 3 10.82 1.40 -15.59
C TYR A 3 11.21 0.06 -14.92
N PHE A 4 10.95 -1.06 -15.59
CA PHE A 4 11.40 -2.37 -15.08
C PHE A 4 12.92 -2.50 -15.11
N THR A 5 13.60 -1.93 -16.10
CA THR A 5 15.05 -1.89 -16.16
C THR A 5 15.61 -1.03 -15.01
N PHE A 6 14.99 0.14 -14.76
CA PHE A 6 15.34 0.99 -13.63
C PHE A 6 15.19 0.21 -12.30
N LEU A 7 14.02 -0.41 -12.05
CA LEU A 7 13.79 -1.14 -10.80
C LEU A 7 14.76 -2.31 -10.60
N ARG A 8 15.12 -3.03 -11.66
CA ARG A 8 16.10 -4.11 -11.57
C ARG A 8 17.51 -3.62 -11.23
N GLY A 9 17.86 -2.44 -11.70
CA GLY A 9 19.15 -1.81 -11.42
C GLY A 9 19.18 -0.96 -10.14
N TYR A 10 18.02 -0.66 -9.57
CA TYR A 10 17.93 0.21 -8.40
C TYR A 10 18.52 -0.46 -7.16
N LYS A 11 19.36 0.29 -6.47
CA LYS A 11 19.93 -0.12 -5.17
C LYS A 11 19.66 0.99 -4.16
N PHE A 12 19.11 0.63 -3.04
CA PHE A 12 18.99 1.52 -1.90
C PHE A 12 20.36 1.97 -1.42
N ASN A 13 20.53 3.27 -1.27
CA ASN A 13 21.76 3.83 -0.71
C ASN A 13 21.54 4.23 0.76
N PRO A 14 22.06 3.45 1.74
CA PRO A 14 21.83 3.74 3.15
C PRO A 14 22.31 5.13 3.59
N ALA A 15 23.28 5.72 2.89
CA ALA A 15 23.77 7.07 3.19
C ALA A 15 22.72 8.18 2.96
N GLU A 16 21.63 7.88 2.28
CA GLU A 16 20.51 8.82 2.09
C GLU A 16 19.62 8.91 3.34
N VAL A 17 19.63 7.89 4.21
CA VAL A 17 18.75 7.81 5.39
C VAL A 17 19.54 8.20 6.64
N HIS A 18 19.02 9.20 7.34
CA HIS A 18 19.56 9.66 8.62
C HIS A 18 18.53 9.41 9.70
N ILE A 19 18.92 8.69 10.74
CA ILE A 19 18.06 8.32 11.87
C ILE A 19 18.73 8.85 13.13
N GLU A 20 18.01 9.65 13.88
CA GLU A 20 18.49 10.20 15.14
C GLU A 20 17.37 10.22 16.19
N GLN A 21 17.74 10.20 17.45
CA GLN A 21 16.82 10.45 18.52
C GLN A 21 16.92 11.92 18.94
N ALA A 22 15.80 12.63 18.81
CA ALA A 22 15.71 14.03 19.24
C ALA A 22 15.86 14.14 20.78
N PRO A 23 16.23 15.34 21.30
CA PRO A 23 16.40 15.56 22.75
C PRO A 23 15.15 15.25 23.59
N ASP A 24 13.97 15.31 23.00
CA ASP A 24 12.69 14.94 23.62
C ASP A 24 12.39 13.44 23.58
N GLY A 25 13.34 12.64 23.08
CA GLY A 25 13.22 11.20 22.95
C GLY A 25 12.48 10.71 21.69
N GLN A 26 11.99 11.63 20.86
CA GLN A 26 11.31 11.25 19.62
C GLN A 26 12.28 10.78 18.55
N LEU A 27 11.82 9.87 17.71
CA LEU A 27 12.55 9.40 16.54
C LEU A 27 12.45 10.42 15.41
N ALA A 28 13.58 10.92 14.94
CA ALA A 28 13.66 11.75 13.74
C ALA A 28 14.30 10.95 12.60
N ILE A 29 13.58 10.85 11.48
CA ILE A 29 14.07 10.18 10.28
C ILE A 29 14.04 11.20 9.14
N SER A 30 15.20 11.44 8.53
CA SER A 30 15.30 12.28 7.33
C SER A 30 15.95 11.50 6.18
N ILE A 31 15.45 11.74 4.97
CA ILE A 31 15.95 11.12 3.76
C ILE A 31 16.40 12.22 2.82
N ARG A 32 17.69 12.20 2.42
CA ARG A 32 18.32 13.27 1.66
C ARG A 32 19.02 12.72 0.44
N GLY A 33 18.70 13.25 -0.74
CA GLY A 33 19.27 12.82 -1.99
C GLY A 33 18.49 13.33 -3.21
N LYS A 34 18.78 12.76 -4.38
CA LYS A 34 18.00 13.05 -5.58
C LYS A 34 16.60 12.49 -5.44
N TRP A 35 15.60 13.25 -5.86
CA TRP A 35 14.19 12.87 -5.66
C TRP A 35 13.84 11.45 -6.18
N TYR A 36 14.30 11.08 -7.39
CA TYR A 36 14.04 9.78 -7.96
C TYR A 36 14.63 8.61 -7.12
N SER A 37 15.62 8.88 -6.27
CA SER A 37 16.23 7.93 -5.35
C SER A 37 15.47 7.94 -4.01
N THR A 38 15.28 9.12 -3.43
CA THR A 38 14.70 9.28 -2.10
C THR A 38 13.23 8.87 -2.04
N ILE A 39 12.47 9.05 -3.12
CA ILE A 39 11.06 8.63 -3.19
C ILE A 39 10.87 7.13 -2.98
N MET A 40 11.86 6.32 -3.35
CA MET A 40 11.80 4.86 -3.18
C MET A 40 11.91 4.41 -1.72
N TRP A 41 12.39 5.28 -0.84
CA TRP A 41 12.50 5.00 0.59
C TRP A 41 11.18 5.12 1.35
N GLU A 42 10.19 5.85 0.84
CA GLU A 42 8.93 6.10 1.54
C GLU A 42 8.27 4.80 2.00
N MET A 43 8.05 3.88 1.07
CA MET A 43 7.33 2.64 1.37
C MET A 43 8.06 1.73 2.35
N PRO A 44 9.37 1.43 2.19
CA PRO A 44 10.12 0.65 3.15
C PRO A 44 10.17 1.31 4.53
N VAL A 45 10.54 2.58 4.61
CA VAL A 45 10.70 3.27 5.89
C VAL A 45 9.38 3.31 6.65
N LEU A 46 8.28 3.76 6.02
CA LEU A 46 6.99 3.84 6.70
C LEU A 46 6.46 2.47 7.13
N SER A 47 6.64 1.43 6.32
CA SER A 47 6.20 0.09 6.68
C SER A 47 7.01 -0.51 7.83
N ILE A 48 8.33 -0.27 7.88
CA ILE A 48 9.20 -0.71 8.96
C ILE A 48 8.88 0.03 10.26
N VAL A 49 8.77 1.36 10.20
CA VAL A 49 8.43 2.18 11.37
C VAL A 49 7.07 1.79 11.93
N SER A 50 6.06 1.58 11.08
CA SER A 50 4.74 1.12 11.50
C SER A 50 4.82 -0.23 12.24
N GLU A 51 5.52 -1.20 11.67
CA GLU A 51 5.68 -2.53 12.27
C GLU A 51 6.44 -2.49 13.61
N LEU A 52 7.55 -1.74 13.68
CA LEU A 52 8.31 -1.55 14.92
C LEU A 52 7.50 -0.83 16.00
N MET A 53 6.69 0.16 15.62
CA MET A 53 5.81 0.85 16.57
C MET A 53 4.77 -0.13 17.16
N HIS A 54 4.16 -0.97 16.35
CA HIS A 54 3.21 -1.98 16.82
C HIS A 54 3.88 -3.06 17.66
N LEU A 55 5.10 -3.47 17.31
CA LEU A 55 5.92 -4.38 18.13
C LEU A 55 6.18 -3.77 19.51
N HIS A 56 6.65 -2.52 19.56
CA HIS A 56 6.93 -1.82 20.81
C HIS A 56 5.71 -1.65 21.71
N ARG A 57 4.51 -1.46 21.13
CA ARG A 57 3.25 -1.34 21.86
C ARG A 57 2.67 -2.68 22.35
N GLY A 58 3.31 -3.81 21.99
CA GLY A 58 2.78 -5.14 22.29
C GLY A 58 1.55 -5.53 21.45
N ASP A 59 1.26 -4.81 20.37
CA ASP A 59 0.12 -5.12 19.51
C ASP A 59 0.32 -6.46 18.79
N LEU A 60 1.56 -6.81 18.46
CA LEU A 60 1.90 -8.07 17.80
C LEU A 60 1.81 -9.28 18.75
N GLU A 61 1.95 -9.09 20.06
CA GLU A 61 1.75 -10.15 21.06
C GLU A 61 0.28 -10.57 21.16
N ARG A 62 -0.62 -9.64 20.85
CA ARG A 62 -2.09 -9.85 20.84
C ARG A 62 -2.60 -10.29 19.47
N TYR A 63 -1.72 -10.40 18.50
CA TYR A 63 -2.08 -10.79 17.14
C TYR A 63 -2.40 -12.29 17.07
N ASP A 64 -3.66 -12.60 16.74
CA ASP A 64 -4.11 -13.96 16.40
C ASP A 64 -4.40 -14.03 14.90
N ALA A 65 -3.59 -14.82 14.19
CA ALA A 65 -3.68 -14.92 12.75
C ALA A 65 -5.02 -15.49 12.26
N ALA A 66 -5.64 -16.39 13.02
CA ALA A 66 -6.94 -16.98 12.66
C ALA A 66 -8.06 -15.95 12.83
N VAL A 67 -8.07 -15.25 13.96
CA VAL A 67 -9.06 -14.22 14.26
C VAL A 67 -8.97 -13.07 13.23
N GLU A 68 -7.78 -12.63 12.91
CA GLU A 68 -7.60 -11.54 11.93
C GLU A 68 -7.91 -11.99 10.50
N TYR A 69 -7.68 -13.26 10.17
CA TYR A 69 -8.12 -13.84 8.90
C TYR A 69 -9.64 -13.77 8.77
N GLU A 70 -10.38 -14.25 9.77
CA GLU A 70 -11.86 -14.23 9.76
C GLU A 70 -12.40 -12.79 9.71
N ARG A 71 -11.79 -11.87 10.45
CA ARG A 71 -12.14 -10.44 10.36
C ARG A 71 -11.96 -9.88 8.94
N ALA A 72 -10.88 -10.27 8.28
CA ALA A 72 -10.62 -9.83 6.89
C ALA A 72 -11.61 -10.47 5.92
N VAL A 73 -11.98 -11.75 6.11
CA VAL A 73 -13.02 -12.42 5.34
C VAL A 73 -14.37 -11.71 5.51
N ASP A 74 -14.77 -11.38 6.74
CA ASP A 74 -16.05 -10.70 6.99
C ASP A 74 -16.10 -9.29 6.37
N LYS A 75 -15.01 -8.53 6.46
CA LYS A 75 -14.91 -7.23 5.78
C LYS A 75 -14.99 -7.37 4.25
N ALA A 76 -14.28 -8.35 3.70
CA ALA A 76 -14.32 -8.62 2.26
C ALA A 76 -15.74 -8.99 1.80
N ARG A 77 -16.44 -9.85 2.54
CA ARG A 77 -17.86 -10.22 2.27
C ARG A 77 -18.75 -8.98 2.24
N GLN A 78 -18.65 -8.11 3.25
CA GLN A 78 -19.46 -6.89 3.32
C GLN A 78 -19.24 -5.98 2.10
N ILE A 79 -17.97 -5.80 1.70
CA ILE A 79 -17.60 -4.99 0.53
C ILE A 79 -18.15 -5.62 -0.76
N LEU A 80 -17.96 -6.92 -0.93
CA LEU A 80 -18.38 -7.65 -2.13
C LEU A 80 -19.91 -7.74 -2.25
N ARG A 81 -20.63 -7.96 -1.14
CA ARG A 81 -22.11 -7.90 -1.08
C ARG A 81 -22.62 -6.52 -1.47
N GLY A 82 -21.97 -5.46 -0.96
CA GLY A 82 -22.33 -4.06 -1.22
C GLY A 82 -22.07 -3.59 -2.65
N GLY A 83 -21.51 -4.42 -3.51
CA GLY A 83 -21.21 -4.06 -4.90
C GLY A 83 -20.00 -3.12 -5.06
N LEU A 84 -19.17 -2.99 -4.03
CA LEU A 84 -18.04 -2.07 -4.02
C LEU A 84 -16.81 -2.68 -4.73
N ILE A 85 -15.99 -1.78 -5.29
CA ILE A 85 -14.70 -2.13 -5.88
C ILE A 85 -13.61 -1.80 -4.86
N LEU A 86 -12.82 -2.79 -4.48
CA LEU A 86 -11.77 -2.64 -3.48
C LEU A 86 -10.38 -2.87 -4.10
N GLY A 87 -9.47 -1.92 -3.84
CA GLY A 87 -8.03 -2.07 -4.01
C GLY A 87 -7.30 -1.82 -2.69
N ASP A 88 -6.35 -2.69 -2.35
CA ASP A 88 -5.57 -2.53 -1.12
C ASP A 88 -4.42 -1.53 -1.28
N MET A 89 -4.32 -0.58 -0.36
CA MET A 89 -3.25 0.42 -0.24
C MET A 89 -2.61 0.41 1.16
N GLY A 90 -2.63 -0.73 1.85
CA GLY A 90 -2.32 -0.83 3.28
C GLY A 90 -0.84 -0.89 3.65
N THR A 91 0.09 -1.04 2.70
CA THR A 91 1.50 -1.36 2.99
C THR A 91 2.18 -0.41 3.97
N ARG A 92 1.99 0.91 3.85
CA ARG A 92 2.67 1.93 4.67
C ARG A 92 2.28 1.92 6.15
N ARG A 93 1.07 1.43 6.46
CA ARG A 93 0.46 1.51 7.80
C ARG A 93 0.05 0.15 8.32
N ARG A 94 0.67 -0.90 7.80
CA ARG A 94 0.36 -2.27 8.21
C ARG A 94 0.81 -2.52 9.65
N LEU A 95 0.06 -3.37 10.34
CA LEU A 95 0.45 -3.86 11.66
C LEU A 95 1.79 -4.62 11.59
N SER A 96 1.89 -5.54 10.63
CA SER A 96 3.12 -6.25 10.28
C SER A 96 3.02 -6.77 8.84
N PHE A 97 4.14 -7.24 8.29
CA PHE A 97 4.11 -7.93 7.00
C PHE A 97 3.24 -9.18 7.05
N VAL A 98 3.38 -9.98 8.10
CA VAL A 98 2.59 -11.21 8.31
C VAL A 98 1.09 -10.92 8.38
N HIS A 99 0.71 -9.87 9.11
CA HIS A 99 -0.70 -9.43 9.16
C HIS A 99 -1.22 -9.01 7.77
N HIS A 100 -0.47 -8.19 7.06
CA HIS A 100 -0.86 -7.72 5.72
C HIS A 100 -1.00 -8.88 4.73
N ASP A 101 -0.05 -9.82 4.74
CA ASP A 101 -0.11 -11.04 3.94
C ASP A 101 -1.38 -11.86 4.24
N ASN A 102 -1.70 -12.01 5.52
CA ASN A 102 -2.89 -12.72 5.99
C ASN A 102 -4.20 -12.06 5.52
N VAL A 103 -4.27 -10.73 5.60
CA VAL A 103 -5.42 -9.94 5.11
C VAL A 103 -5.60 -10.09 3.60
N ILE A 104 -4.53 -9.95 2.81
CA ILE A 104 -4.61 -10.09 1.35
C ILE A 104 -5.02 -11.52 0.95
N ARG A 105 -4.51 -12.52 1.65
CA ARG A 105 -4.90 -13.93 1.46
C ARG A 105 -6.39 -14.13 1.72
N ALA A 106 -6.93 -13.60 2.82
CA ALA A 106 -8.34 -13.69 3.16
C ALA A 106 -9.24 -13.00 2.12
N MET A 107 -8.87 -11.79 1.74
CA MET A 107 -9.58 -11.03 0.71
C MET A 107 -9.63 -11.79 -0.62
N LYS A 108 -8.48 -12.31 -1.07
CA LYS A 108 -8.38 -13.08 -2.33
C LYS A 108 -9.25 -14.34 -2.28
N ALA A 109 -9.13 -15.13 -1.20
CA ALA A 109 -9.93 -16.35 -1.02
C ALA A 109 -11.44 -16.06 -1.01
N THR A 110 -11.86 -14.98 -0.37
CA THR A 110 -13.26 -14.56 -0.36
C THR A 110 -13.75 -14.17 -1.75
N ALA A 111 -12.94 -13.42 -2.50
CA ALA A 111 -13.29 -13.03 -3.87
C ALA A 111 -13.38 -14.24 -4.81
N ASP A 112 -12.44 -15.18 -4.69
CA ASP A 112 -12.37 -16.40 -5.52
C ASP A 112 -13.56 -17.33 -5.28
N ALA A 113 -14.18 -17.30 -4.10
CA ALA A 113 -15.42 -18.04 -3.84
C ALA A 113 -16.58 -17.59 -4.75
N GLY A 114 -16.47 -16.42 -5.40
CA GLY A 114 -17.45 -15.91 -6.37
C GLY A 114 -18.79 -15.50 -5.79
N GLY A 115 -19.08 -15.85 -4.55
CA GLY A 115 -20.36 -15.62 -3.86
C GLY A 115 -20.40 -16.35 -2.53
N GLU A 116 -21.59 -16.45 -1.96
CA GLU A 116 -21.84 -17.12 -0.68
C GLU A 116 -23.19 -17.85 -0.66
N GLN A 117 -23.36 -18.75 0.31
CA GLN A 117 -24.63 -19.40 0.55
C GLN A 117 -25.48 -18.55 1.50
N VAL A 118 -26.70 -18.22 1.09
CA VAL A 118 -27.71 -17.56 1.90
C VAL A 118 -28.98 -18.40 1.84
N ASP A 119 -29.40 -18.94 2.97
CA ASP A 119 -30.58 -19.83 3.06
C ASP A 119 -30.58 -20.98 2.04
N GLY A 120 -29.38 -21.53 1.79
CA GLY A 120 -29.20 -22.64 0.83
C GLY A 120 -29.16 -22.22 -0.64
N VAL A 121 -29.20 -20.92 -0.93
CA VAL A 121 -29.10 -20.39 -2.30
C VAL A 121 -27.76 -19.72 -2.49
N PHE A 122 -27.05 -20.03 -3.57
CA PHE A 122 -25.81 -19.35 -3.92
C PHE A 122 -26.08 -17.94 -4.46
N VAL A 123 -25.53 -16.95 -3.77
CA VAL A 123 -25.64 -15.53 -4.13
C VAL A 123 -24.27 -15.03 -4.61
N PRO A 124 -24.12 -14.68 -5.89
CA PRO A 124 -22.86 -14.20 -6.41
C PRO A 124 -22.50 -12.80 -5.87
N TRP A 125 -21.19 -12.53 -5.77
CA TRP A 125 -20.73 -11.20 -5.40
C TRP A 125 -21.15 -10.14 -6.42
N LYS A 126 -21.58 -8.99 -5.91
CA LYS A 126 -21.88 -7.80 -6.72
C LYS A 126 -20.64 -6.92 -6.90
N GLY A 127 -19.74 -6.93 -5.94
CA GLY A 127 -18.48 -6.19 -5.93
C GLY A 127 -17.30 -7.02 -6.39
N ARG A 128 -16.12 -6.42 -6.36
CA ARG A 128 -14.88 -7.11 -6.74
C ARG A 128 -13.66 -6.55 -6.00
N ILE A 129 -12.64 -7.39 -5.84
CA ILE A 129 -11.30 -6.98 -5.40
C ILE A 129 -10.43 -6.85 -6.65
N VAL A 130 -9.90 -5.65 -6.90
CA VAL A 130 -9.16 -5.38 -8.14
C VAL A 130 -7.65 -5.58 -7.99
N GLY A 131 -7.08 -5.42 -6.79
CA GLY A 131 -5.64 -5.63 -6.60
C GLY A 131 -5.10 -5.07 -5.30
N THR A 132 -3.77 -4.99 -5.23
CA THR A 132 -3.03 -4.40 -4.11
C THR A 132 -1.88 -3.53 -4.60
N SER A 133 -1.55 -2.48 -3.85
CA SER A 133 -0.36 -1.66 -4.10
C SER A 133 0.95 -2.37 -3.69
N ASN A 134 0.87 -3.47 -2.97
CA ASN A 134 2.02 -4.28 -2.63
C ASN A 134 2.37 -5.22 -3.78
N VAL A 135 3.36 -4.87 -4.57
CA VAL A 135 3.77 -5.62 -5.78
C VAL A 135 4.14 -7.08 -5.46
N TYR A 136 4.78 -7.32 -4.31
CA TYR A 136 5.13 -8.68 -3.88
C TYR A 136 3.87 -9.51 -3.58
N LEU A 137 2.90 -8.95 -2.85
CA LEU A 137 1.64 -9.63 -2.54
C LEU A 137 0.76 -9.78 -3.79
N ALA A 138 0.80 -8.80 -4.70
CA ALA A 138 0.15 -8.94 -6.01
C ALA A 138 0.70 -10.15 -6.77
N MET A 139 2.01 -10.27 -6.86
CA MET A 139 2.67 -11.43 -7.49
C MET A 139 2.32 -12.74 -6.77
N LYS A 140 2.42 -12.76 -5.43
CA LYS A 140 2.17 -13.96 -4.60
C LYS A 140 0.76 -14.52 -4.76
N TYR A 141 -0.23 -13.65 -4.87
CA TYR A 141 -1.66 -14.03 -4.91
C TYR A 141 -2.31 -13.87 -6.29
N GLY A 142 -1.54 -13.56 -7.32
CA GLY A 142 -2.08 -13.39 -8.68
C GLY A 142 -3.06 -12.22 -8.78
N LEU A 143 -2.84 -11.16 -7.99
CA LEU A 143 -3.62 -9.94 -8.02
C LEU A 143 -2.99 -8.91 -8.96
N VAL A 144 -3.78 -7.93 -9.40
CA VAL A 144 -3.25 -6.81 -10.17
C VAL A 144 -2.43 -5.89 -9.27
N PRO A 145 -1.16 -5.59 -9.63
CA PRO A 145 -0.43 -4.55 -8.94
C PRO A 145 -1.07 -3.19 -9.26
N MET A 146 -1.48 -2.48 -8.21
CA MET A 146 -2.17 -1.20 -8.33
C MET A 146 -1.28 -0.07 -7.83
N GLY A 147 -1.38 1.05 -8.50
CA GLY A 147 -0.77 2.30 -8.07
C GLY A 147 -1.74 3.46 -8.22
N THR A 148 -1.46 4.53 -7.53
CA THR A 148 -2.11 5.83 -7.73
C THR A 148 -1.04 6.87 -7.98
N MET A 149 -1.44 8.02 -8.49
CA MET A 149 -0.55 9.16 -8.60
C MET A 149 -0.08 9.57 -7.19
N SER A 150 1.23 9.71 -7.02
CA SER A 150 1.81 10.11 -5.74
C SER A 150 1.45 11.57 -5.45
N HIS A 151 1.00 11.87 -4.22
CA HIS A 151 0.79 13.25 -3.77
C HIS A 151 2.07 14.10 -3.84
N GLN A 152 3.22 13.49 -3.67
CA GLN A 152 4.52 14.18 -3.71
C GLN A 152 4.84 14.80 -5.07
N ILE A 153 4.32 14.26 -6.18
CA ILE A 153 4.51 14.90 -7.49
C ILE A 153 3.69 16.20 -7.57
N ILE A 154 2.53 16.24 -6.92
CA ILE A 154 1.68 17.42 -6.83
C ILE A 154 2.34 18.48 -5.94
N GLU A 155 2.83 18.07 -4.75
CA GLU A 155 3.56 18.94 -3.82
C GLU A 155 4.85 19.50 -4.45
N PHE A 156 5.57 18.69 -5.24
CA PHE A 156 6.72 19.15 -5.99
C PHE A 156 6.31 20.21 -7.04
N GLU A 157 5.26 19.92 -7.82
CA GLU A 157 4.78 20.84 -8.85
C GLU A 157 4.23 22.15 -8.26
N GLU A 158 3.64 22.10 -7.06
CA GLU A 158 3.20 23.28 -6.33
C GLU A 158 4.36 24.26 -6.08
N ASN A 159 5.53 23.75 -5.73
CA ASN A 159 6.74 24.56 -5.56
C ASN A 159 7.29 25.13 -6.89
N VAL A 160 6.94 24.53 -8.04
CA VAL A 160 7.40 24.97 -9.37
C VAL A 160 6.42 25.95 -10.01
N SER A 161 5.13 25.64 -9.98
CA SER A 161 4.09 26.37 -10.72
C SER A 161 3.03 27.04 -9.83
N GLY A 162 3.11 26.86 -8.51
CA GLY A 162 2.14 27.40 -7.56
C GLY A 162 0.90 26.53 -7.38
N ILE A 163 0.20 26.78 -6.26
CA ILE A 163 -0.92 25.96 -5.78
C ILE A 163 -2.11 25.88 -6.77
N PHE A 164 -2.33 26.93 -7.56
CA PHE A 164 -3.48 26.97 -8.47
C PHE A 164 -3.29 26.16 -9.75
N GLU A 165 -2.04 25.96 -10.18
CA GLU A 165 -1.73 25.29 -11.44
C GLU A 165 -1.13 23.89 -11.26
N CYS A 166 -0.68 23.53 -10.06
CA CYS A 166 0.05 22.29 -9.82
C CYS A 166 -0.74 21.04 -10.25
N ASN A 167 -2.00 20.93 -9.90
CA ASN A 167 -2.84 19.78 -10.28
C ASN A 167 -3.01 19.66 -11.79
N PHE A 168 -3.30 20.77 -12.47
CA PHE A 168 -3.45 20.79 -13.93
C PHE A 168 -2.14 20.38 -14.61
N ASN A 169 -1.02 20.95 -14.18
CA ASN A 169 0.29 20.68 -14.77
C ASN A 169 0.72 19.22 -14.57
N VAL A 170 0.46 18.66 -13.37
CA VAL A 170 0.75 17.24 -13.10
C VAL A 170 -0.11 16.34 -13.97
N MET A 171 -1.42 16.59 -14.07
CA MET A 171 -2.33 15.78 -14.89
C MET A 171 -1.92 15.84 -16.37
N ARG A 172 -1.58 17.01 -16.89
CA ARG A 172 -1.09 17.17 -18.26
C ARG A 172 0.19 16.36 -18.48
N LYS A 173 1.20 16.51 -17.60
CA LYS A 173 2.44 15.75 -17.70
C LYS A 173 2.24 14.24 -17.61
N PHE A 174 1.26 13.82 -16.82
CA PHE A 174 0.90 12.41 -16.70
C PHE A 174 0.28 11.87 -17.99
N SER A 175 -0.67 12.61 -18.59
CA SER A 175 -1.28 12.28 -19.87
C SER A 175 -0.22 12.21 -20.98
N ASP A 176 0.67 13.19 -21.07
CA ASP A 176 1.77 13.24 -22.06
C ASP A 176 2.71 12.00 -22.00
N VAL A 177 2.75 11.29 -20.87
CA VAL A 177 3.60 10.11 -20.69
C VAL A 177 2.85 8.79 -20.93
N TYR A 178 1.53 8.74 -20.64
CA TYR A 178 0.77 7.49 -20.59
C TYR A 178 -0.35 7.37 -21.64
N ASP A 179 -0.69 8.46 -22.34
CA ASP A 179 -1.60 8.46 -23.50
C ASP A 179 -0.81 8.38 -24.82
#